data_ce940da35e961a449d36f1c23259b67e
#
_entry.id   ce940da35e961a449d36f1c23259b67e
#
_cell.length_a   1.000
_cell.length_b   1.000
_cell.length_c   1.000
_cell.angle_alpha   90.00
_cell.angle_beta   90.00
_cell.angle_gamma   90.00
#
_symmetry.space_group_name_H-M   'P 1'
#
loop_
_entity.id
_entity.type
_entity.pdbx_description
1 polymer ?
#
loop_
_entity_poly.entity_id
_entity_poly.type
_entity_poly.pdbx_seq_one_letter_code
_entity_poly.pdbx_strand_id
1 'polypeptide(L)'
;EDDSSTESGKKVTWNCLWFGSYPQSQITAEDGEIYTILTNIDNWNKNGDVIIENTKYHKTEKDYFKYEPIKWRVLQSENGEAFLLSDVILDKQLYNENDKYVTWEKSSLRAWLNKKFIKRAFIDEEREKINITEIVNQDNPVYGTEGGNNTFDKIFLLSLSEVSEQQDGE
;
A
#
# COMPACT_ATOMS: atom_id res chain seq x y z
N GLU A 1 3.93 -2.52 19.51
CA GLU A 1 5.25 -3.01 19.09
C GLU A 1 5.05 -4.35 18.38
N ASP A 2 5.68 -4.51 17.25
CA ASP A 2 5.63 -5.75 16.48
C ASP A 2 7.03 -6.36 16.38
N ASP A 3 7.10 -7.68 16.38
CA ASP A 3 8.33 -8.44 16.49
C ASP A 3 8.56 -9.25 15.21
N SER A 4 9.63 -8.98 14.46
CA SER A 4 10.04 -9.77 13.32
C SER A 4 11.46 -10.33 13.55
N SER A 5 11.65 -11.62 13.31
CA SER A 5 12.98 -12.26 13.31
C SER A 5 13.62 -12.13 11.92
N THR A 6 14.90 -11.76 11.86
CA THR A 6 15.72 -11.83 10.65
C THR A 6 16.44 -13.18 10.58
N GLU A 7 16.91 -13.57 9.39
CA GLU A 7 17.72 -14.81 9.20
C GLU A 7 18.98 -14.85 10.07
N SER A 8 19.49 -13.70 10.50
CA SER A 8 20.64 -13.59 11.42
C SER A 8 20.27 -13.78 12.89
N GLY A 9 19.01 -14.02 13.22
CA GLY A 9 18.52 -14.15 14.59
C GLY A 9 18.44 -12.83 15.37
N LYS A 10 18.68 -11.70 14.73
CA LYS A 10 18.45 -10.36 15.32
C LYS A 10 16.95 -10.10 15.38
N LYS A 11 16.47 -9.69 16.55
CA LYS A 11 15.09 -9.25 16.75
C LYS A 11 14.99 -7.77 16.41
N VAL A 12 14.10 -7.43 15.49
CA VAL A 12 13.79 -6.04 15.15
C VAL A 12 12.37 -5.72 15.61
N THR A 13 12.22 -4.71 16.44
CA THR A 13 10.92 -4.23 16.94
C THR A 13 10.58 -2.90 16.27
N TRP A 14 9.37 -2.81 15.71
CA TRP A 14 8.86 -1.62 15.04
C TRP A 14 7.74 -0.99 15.86
N ASN A 15 7.74 0.35 15.94
CA ASN A 15 6.54 1.07 16.30
C ASN A 15 5.56 1.03 15.14
N CYS A 16 4.30 0.69 15.42
CA CYS A 16 3.28 0.57 14.40
C CYS A 16 2.09 1.46 14.72
N LEU A 17 1.37 1.87 13.68
CA LEU A 17 0.10 2.56 13.78
C LEU A 17 -0.90 2.03 12.74
N TRP A 18 -2.19 2.28 12.99
CA TRP A 18 -3.28 1.92 12.09
C TRP A 18 -3.81 3.19 11.43
N PHE A 19 -3.83 3.22 10.11
CA PHE A 19 -4.26 4.39 9.35
C PHE A 19 -4.78 4.01 7.97
N GLY A 20 -6.00 4.44 7.63
CA GLY A 20 -6.70 4.00 6.43
C GLY A 20 -7.22 2.56 6.52
N SER A 21 -7.87 2.10 5.46
CA SER A 21 -8.39 0.74 5.34
C SER A 21 -8.32 0.26 3.89
N TYR A 22 -8.08 -1.04 3.70
CA TYR A 22 -7.96 -1.63 2.36
C TYR A 22 -8.52 -3.05 2.34
N PRO A 23 -8.98 -3.59 1.19
CA PRO A 23 -9.31 -5.00 1.08
C PRO A 23 -8.09 -5.86 1.36
N GLN A 24 -8.14 -6.71 2.39
CA GLN A 24 -7.00 -7.51 2.83
C GLN A 24 -7.35 -8.98 2.99
N SER A 25 -8.28 -9.33 3.87
CA SER A 25 -8.65 -10.73 4.08
C SER A 25 -9.59 -11.23 3.00
N GLN A 26 -9.17 -12.24 2.28
CA GLN A 26 -10.02 -12.95 1.31
C GLN A 26 -11.12 -13.69 2.04
N ILE A 27 -12.35 -13.59 1.55
CA ILE A 27 -13.53 -14.33 2.04
C ILE A 27 -13.76 -15.51 1.12
N THR A 28 -13.77 -16.69 1.71
CA THR A 28 -13.90 -17.99 1.02
C THR A 28 -15.13 -18.75 1.51
N ALA A 29 -15.43 -19.90 0.93
CA ALA A 29 -16.51 -20.77 1.37
C ALA A 29 -16.37 -21.22 2.83
N GLU A 30 -15.16 -21.21 3.39
CA GLU A 30 -14.90 -21.54 4.80
C GLU A 30 -15.45 -20.48 5.76
N ASP A 31 -15.67 -19.25 5.29
CA ASP A 31 -16.28 -18.15 6.06
C ASP A 31 -17.81 -18.26 6.16
N GLY A 32 -18.40 -19.30 5.63
CA GLY A 32 -19.78 -19.72 5.87
C GLY A 32 -20.84 -18.71 5.41
N GLU A 33 -21.57 -18.12 6.37
CA GLU A 33 -22.72 -17.26 6.08
C GLU A 33 -22.34 -16.01 5.29
N ILE A 34 -21.25 -15.33 5.64
CA ILE A 34 -20.83 -14.12 4.94
C ILE A 34 -20.47 -14.39 3.48
N TYR A 35 -19.81 -15.50 3.19
CA TYR A 35 -19.52 -15.91 1.81
C TYR A 35 -20.82 -16.13 1.02
N THR A 36 -21.81 -16.81 1.64
CA THR A 36 -23.11 -17.04 1.02
C THR A 36 -23.84 -15.74 0.73
N ILE A 37 -23.82 -14.77 1.64
CA ILE A 37 -24.39 -13.44 1.43
C ILE A 37 -23.71 -12.74 0.26
N LEU A 38 -22.36 -12.68 0.26
CA LEU A 38 -21.59 -11.97 -0.77
C LEU A 38 -21.76 -12.56 -2.18
N THR A 39 -21.95 -13.86 -2.30
CA THR A 39 -22.20 -14.54 -3.59
C THR A 39 -23.58 -14.28 -4.15
N ASN A 40 -24.58 -13.97 -3.32
CA ASN A 40 -25.97 -13.78 -3.72
C ASN A 40 -26.40 -12.29 -3.78
N ILE A 41 -25.53 -11.37 -3.43
CA ILE A 41 -25.84 -9.94 -3.39
C ILE A 41 -25.65 -9.31 -4.77
N ASP A 42 -26.59 -8.45 -5.21
CA ASP A 42 -26.56 -7.77 -6.51
C ASP A 42 -26.29 -6.27 -6.41
N ASN A 43 -26.37 -5.69 -5.21
CA ASN A 43 -26.29 -4.23 -4.99
C ASN A 43 -24.86 -3.71 -4.75
N TRP A 44 -23.86 -4.28 -5.41
CA TRP A 44 -22.50 -3.76 -5.39
C TRP A 44 -22.45 -2.36 -5.99
N ASN A 45 -21.73 -1.47 -5.35
CA ASN A 45 -21.53 -0.13 -5.92
C ASN A 45 -20.60 -0.19 -7.15
N LYS A 46 -20.46 0.95 -7.84
CA LYS A 46 -19.61 1.07 -9.06
C LYS A 46 -18.13 0.71 -8.84
N ASN A 47 -17.66 0.71 -7.59
CA ASN A 47 -16.28 0.36 -7.24
C ASN A 47 -16.15 -1.12 -6.83
N GLY A 48 -17.22 -1.88 -6.86
CA GLY A 48 -17.24 -3.27 -6.40
C GLY A 48 -17.27 -3.40 -4.87
N ASP A 49 -17.77 -2.39 -4.15
CA ASP A 49 -17.85 -2.41 -2.70
C ASP A 49 -19.30 -2.54 -2.22
N VAL A 50 -19.50 -3.15 -1.06
CA VAL A 50 -20.76 -3.27 -0.32
C VAL A 50 -20.49 -3.17 1.17
N ILE A 51 -21.50 -2.72 1.94
CA ILE A 51 -21.46 -2.71 3.40
C ILE A 51 -22.52 -3.67 3.91
N ILE A 52 -22.10 -4.62 4.74
CA ILE A 52 -22.96 -5.60 5.42
C ILE A 52 -22.63 -5.51 6.91
N GLU A 53 -23.64 -5.24 7.75
CA GLU A 53 -23.49 -5.13 9.21
C GLU A 53 -22.30 -4.24 9.66
N ASN A 54 -22.19 -3.05 9.07
CA ASN A 54 -21.11 -2.08 9.28
C ASN A 54 -19.70 -2.53 8.82
N THR A 55 -19.58 -3.67 8.17
CA THR A 55 -18.31 -4.13 7.58
C THR A 55 -18.33 -3.92 6.08
N LYS A 56 -17.27 -3.32 5.56
CA LYS A 56 -17.11 -3.07 4.13
C LYS A 56 -16.41 -4.26 3.47
N TYR A 57 -16.95 -4.69 2.33
CA TYR A 57 -16.41 -5.76 1.50
C TYR A 57 -16.17 -5.26 0.08
N HIS A 58 -15.22 -5.88 -0.60
CA HIS A 58 -14.88 -5.61 -1.99
C HIS A 58 -14.94 -6.91 -2.80
N LYS A 59 -15.52 -6.84 -4.02
CA LYS A 59 -15.41 -7.93 -4.99
C LYS A 59 -14.44 -7.60 -6.10
N THR A 60 -13.65 -8.57 -6.48
CA THR A 60 -12.93 -8.62 -7.75
C THR A 60 -13.74 -9.44 -8.78
N GLU A 61 -13.16 -9.76 -9.91
CA GLU A 61 -13.81 -10.67 -10.88
C GLU A 61 -14.06 -12.09 -10.32
N LYS A 62 -13.25 -12.53 -9.35
CA LYS A 62 -13.25 -13.92 -8.87
C LYS A 62 -13.44 -14.06 -7.36
N ASP A 63 -13.05 -13.06 -6.60
CA ASP A 63 -12.88 -13.16 -5.16
C ASP A 63 -13.56 -12.02 -4.40
N TYR A 64 -13.81 -12.25 -3.12
CA TYR A 64 -14.34 -11.28 -2.18
C TYR A 64 -13.31 -11.01 -1.09
N PHE A 65 -13.20 -9.74 -0.66
CA PHE A 65 -12.26 -9.31 0.36
C PHE A 65 -12.96 -8.45 1.40
N LYS A 66 -12.58 -8.63 2.64
CA LYS A 66 -12.96 -7.75 3.74
C LYS A 66 -12.02 -6.56 3.80
N TYR A 67 -12.56 -5.35 3.96
CA TYR A 67 -11.76 -4.18 4.32
C TYR A 67 -11.30 -4.27 5.76
N GLU A 68 -10.01 -4.06 5.97
CA GLU A 68 -9.39 -4.02 7.28
C GLU A 68 -8.51 -2.78 7.42
N PRO A 69 -8.31 -2.27 8.66
CA PRO A 69 -7.36 -1.18 8.88
C PRO A 69 -5.98 -1.55 8.35
N ILE A 70 -5.29 -0.59 7.74
CA ILE A 70 -3.91 -0.79 7.28
C ILE A 70 -2.98 -0.58 8.45
N LYS A 71 -2.14 -1.58 8.72
CA LYS A 71 -1.04 -1.50 9.67
C LYS A 71 0.19 -0.92 8.99
N TRP A 72 0.80 0.06 9.64
CA TRP A 72 1.99 0.74 9.15
C TRP A 72 3.12 0.62 10.16
N ARG A 73 4.31 0.31 9.68
CA ARG A 73 5.56 0.42 10.42
C ARG A 73 6.03 1.87 10.37
N VAL A 74 6.42 2.42 11.50
CA VAL A 74 7.02 3.76 11.57
C VAL A 74 8.51 3.62 11.32
N LEU A 75 8.96 4.02 10.14
CA LEU A 75 10.39 3.99 9.78
C LEU A 75 11.14 5.16 10.42
N GLN A 76 10.52 6.34 10.43
CA GLN A 76 11.07 7.55 11.03
C GLN A 76 9.92 8.40 11.59
N SER A 77 10.17 9.10 12.69
CA SER A 77 9.23 10.06 13.26
C SER A 77 9.99 11.28 13.78
N GLU A 78 9.67 12.44 13.26
CA GLU A 78 10.29 13.71 13.61
C GLU A 78 9.32 14.87 13.43
N ASN A 79 9.40 15.88 14.32
CA ASN A 79 8.60 17.11 14.25
C ASN A 79 7.07 16.92 14.10
N GLY A 80 6.52 15.82 14.62
CA GLY A 80 5.09 15.50 14.53
C GLY A 80 4.69 14.83 13.22
N GLU A 81 5.64 14.51 12.36
CA GLU A 81 5.46 13.74 11.12
C GLU A 81 6.04 12.34 11.25
N ALA A 82 5.51 11.39 10.47
CA ALA A 82 6.00 10.03 10.44
C ALA A 82 6.14 9.53 8.99
N PHE A 83 7.26 8.88 8.70
CA PHE A 83 7.47 8.12 7.49
C PHE A 83 7.03 6.68 7.73
N LEU A 84 6.09 6.21 6.91
CA LEU A 84 5.37 4.98 7.14
C LEU A 84 5.59 3.98 5.99
N LEU A 85 5.80 2.72 6.35
CA LEU A 85 5.82 1.59 5.43
C LEU A 85 4.67 0.64 5.77
N SER A 86 3.89 0.20 4.78
CA SER A 86 2.85 -0.80 5.02
C SER A 86 3.48 -2.11 5.53
N ASP A 87 2.87 -2.67 6.58
CA ASP A 87 3.39 -3.90 7.23
C ASP A 87 3.26 -5.12 6.31
N VAL A 88 2.30 -5.10 5.40
CA VAL A 88 2.04 -6.17 4.43
C VAL A 88 1.89 -5.62 3.02
N ILE A 89 2.01 -6.50 2.02
CA ILE A 89 1.70 -6.18 0.63
C ILE A 89 0.18 -5.99 0.51
N LEU A 90 -0.26 -4.77 0.17
CA LEU A 90 -1.67 -4.41 0.09
C LEU A 90 -2.29 -4.70 -1.28
N ASP A 91 -1.51 -4.58 -2.36
CA ASP A 91 -1.99 -4.76 -3.74
C ASP A 91 -0.84 -5.16 -4.66
N LYS A 92 -1.18 -5.64 -5.85
CA LYS A 92 -0.24 -6.00 -6.91
C LYS A 92 -0.63 -5.29 -8.19
N GLN A 93 0.23 -4.38 -8.64
CA GLN A 93 0.03 -3.60 -9.85
C GLN A 93 1.26 -3.67 -10.76
N LEU A 94 1.06 -3.55 -12.07
CA LEU A 94 2.17 -3.38 -12.99
C LEU A 94 2.84 -2.03 -12.77
N TYR A 95 4.16 -1.97 -12.84
CA TYR A 95 4.91 -0.72 -12.78
C TYR A 95 4.45 0.26 -13.88
N ASN A 96 4.23 -0.28 -15.08
CA ASN A 96 3.64 0.45 -16.18
C ASN A 96 2.69 -0.45 -16.96
N GLU A 97 1.49 0.06 -17.34
CA GLU A 97 0.47 -0.69 -18.08
C GLU A 97 0.92 -1.07 -19.50
N ASN A 98 1.81 -0.26 -20.09
CA ASN A 98 2.41 -0.54 -21.38
C ASN A 98 3.81 -1.12 -21.19
N ASP A 99 4.18 -2.08 -22.03
CA ASP A 99 5.52 -2.69 -22.05
C ASP A 99 6.56 -1.71 -22.65
N LYS A 100 6.68 -0.52 -22.02
CA LYS A 100 7.64 0.53 -22.38
C LYS A 100 8.44 0.89 -21.16
N TYR A 101 9.73 1.15 -21.38
CA TYR A 101 10.58 1.75 -20.37
C TYR A 101 10.04 3.13 -20.00
N VAL A 102 9.80 3.34 -18.72
CA VAL A 102 9.39 4.63 -18.16
C VAL A 102 10.05 4.85 -16.80
N THR A 103 10.34 6.10 -16.47
CA THR A 103 10.80 6.50 -15.14
C THR A 103 9.63 6.51 -14.15
N TRP A 104 9.92 6.61 -12.85
CA TRP A 104 8.89 6.72 -11.81
C TRP A 104 7.90 7.84 -12.11
N GLU A 105 8.38 9.02 -12.51
CA GLU A 105 7.56 10.18 -12.87
C GLU A 105 6.42 9.83 -13.83
N LYS A 106 6.66 8.96 -14.81
CA LYS A 106 5.75 8.63 -15.90
C LYS A 106 5.03 7.28 -15.72
N SER A 107 5.35 6.54 -14.67
CA SER A 107 4.79 5.20 -14.46
C SER A 107 3.29 5.25 -14.18
N SER A 108 2.56 4.27 -14.69
CA SER A 108 1.13 4.11 -14.38
C SER A 108 0.91 3.74 -12.92
N LEU A 109 1.88 3.06 -12.28
CA LEU A 109 1.86 2.73 -10.85
C LEU A 109 1.84 3.97 -9.98
N ARG A 110 2.74 4.95 -10.22
CA ARG A 110 2.74 6.23 -9.51
C ARG A 110 1.40 6.94 -9.62
N ALA A 111 0.87 7.01 -10.85
CA ALA A 111 -0.43 7.62 -11.12
C ALA A 111 -1.56 6.89 -10.39
N TRP A 112 -1.53 5.56 -10.34
CA TRP A 112 -2.50 4.74 -9.63
C TRP A 112 -2.42 4.96 -8.11
N LEU A 113 -1.23 4.94 -7.52
CA LEU A 113 -1.01 5.18 -6.08
C LEU A 113 -1.58 6.52 -5.63
N ASN A 114 -1.29 7.60 -6.35
CA ASN A 114 -1.66 8.97 -5.98
C ASN A 114 -3.06 9.40 -6.45
N LYS A 115 -3.79 8.58 -7.22
CA LYS A 115 -5.15 8.88 -7.70
C LYS A 115 -6.19 7.86 -7.26
N LYS A 116 -5.93 6.55 -7.45
CA LYS A 116 -6.91 5.49 -7.18
C LYS A 116 -6.72 4.88 -5.79
N PHE A 117 -5.52 4.41 -5.49
CA PHE A 117 -5.19 3.80 -4.20
C PHE A 117 -5.48 4.74 -3.03
N ILE A 118 -4.97 5.97 -3.07
CA ILE A 118 -5.14 6.95 -1.99
C ILE A 118 -6.63 7.24 -1.68
N LYS A 119 -7.49 7.25 -2.71
CA LYS A 119 -8.94 7.45 -2.54
C LYS A 119 -9.67 6.21 -2.05
N ARG A 120 -9.14 5.03 -2.33
CA ARG A 120 -9.72 3.76 -1.87
C ARG A 120 -9.33 3.47 -0.43
N ALA A 121 -8.06 3.73 -0.09
CA ALA A 121 -7.48 3.38 1.20
C ALA A 121 -7.78 4.39 2.32
N PHE A 122 -8.04 5.66 1.98
CA PHE A 122 -8.17 6.73 2.97
C PHE A 122 -9.43 7.58 2.73
N ILE A 123 -10.14 7.90 3.80
CA ILE A 123 -11.23 8.90 3.78
C ILE A 123 -10.65 10.30 3.61
N ASP A 124 -11.50 11.30 3.37
CA ASP A 124 -11.07 12.68 3.05
C ASP A 124 -10.22 13.27 4.16
N GLU A 125 -10.64 13.14 5.42
CA GLU A 125 -9.95 13.64 6.60
C GLU A 125 -8.59 12.96 6.83
N GLU A 126 -8.46 11.69 6.43
CA GLU A 126 -7.18 10.98 6.47
C GLU A 126 -6.24 11.46 5.35
N ARG A 127 -6.78 11.66 4.13
CA ARG A 127 -5.99 12.16 2.99
C ARG A 127 -5.40 13.55 3.21
N GLU A 128 -6.09 14.40 3.99
CA GLU A 128 -5.58 15.72 4.37
C GLU A 128 -4.36 15.64 5.29
N LYS A 129 -4.24 14.57 6.08
CA LYS A 129 -3.09 14.34 6.97
C LYS A 129 -1.87 13.74 6.27
N ILE A 130 -2.02 13.25 5.03
CA ILE A 130 -0.90 12.70 4.26
C ILE A 130 -0.20 13.86 3.55
N ASN A 131 1.03 14.13 3.94
CA ASN A 131 1.84 15.18 3.34
C ASN A 131 2.28 14.85 1.92
N ILE A 132 2.50 15.88 1.12
CA ILE A 132 3.18 15.76 -0.16
C ILE A 132 4.68 15.82 0.11
N THR A 133 5.39 14.77 -0.33
CA THR A 133 6.84 14.63 -0.13
C THR A 133 7.56 14.71 -1.46
N GLU A 134 8.67 15.42 -1.52
CA GLU A 134 9.57 15.37 -2.67
C GLU A 134 10.33 14.05 -2.69
N ILE A 135 10.20 13.31 -3.79
CA ILE A 135 10.88 12.05 -4.01
C ILE A 135 12.03 12.29 -4.99
N VAL A 136 13.26 12.10 -4.51
CA VAL A 136 14.46 12.19 -5.33
C VAL A 136 14.63 10.88 -6.10
N ASN A 137 14.40 10.93 -7.41
CA ASN A 137 14.51 9.77 -8.29
C ASN A 137 15.96 9.61 -8.78
N GLN A 138 16.80 9.00 -7.96
CA GLN A 138 18.19 8.71 -8.32
C GLN A 138 18.27 7.66 -9.45
N ASP A 139 19.36 7.68 -10.20
CA ASP A 139 19.67 6.63 -11.16
C ASP A 139 19.81 5.29 -10.45
N ASN A 140 19.45 4.21 -11.14
CA ASN A 140 19.58 2.87 -10.59
C ASN A 140 21.06 2.53 -10.37
N PRO A 141 21.50 2.29 -9.12
CA PRO A 141 22.91 2.09 -8.81
C PRO A 141 23.48 0.78 -9.39
N VAL A 142 22.62 -0.18 -9.71
CA VAL A 142 23.04 -1.50 -10.25
C VAL A 142 23.14 -1.48 -11.77
N TYR A 143 22.16 -0.87 -12.45
CA TYR A 143 22.05 -0.92 -13.91
C TYR A 143 22.34 0.41 -14.58
N GLY A 144 22.57 1.50 -13.84
CA GLY A 144 22.83 2.83 -14.36
C GLY A 144 21.69 3.42 -15.21
N THR A 145 20.47 2.91 -15.06
CA THR A 145 19.31 3.45 -15.75
C THR A 145 18.84 4.74 -15.09
N GLU A 146 18.50 5.74 -15.91
CA GLU A 146 18.07 7.07 -15.44
C GLU A 146 16.83 6.97 -14.56
N GLY A 147 16.88 7.63 -13.39
CA GLY A 147 15.74 7.73 -12.46
C GLY A 147 14.66 8.71 -12.93
N GLY A 148 15.05 9.71 -13.70
CA GLY A 148 14.18 10.78 -14.20
C GLY A 148 14.09 11.97 -13.26
N ASN A 149 13.07 12.82 -13.46
CA ASN A 149 12.87 14.00 -12.63
C ASN A 149 12.35 13.63 -11.24
N ASN A 150 12.70 14.45 -10.24
CA ASN A 150 12.08 14.38 -8.92
C ASN A 150 10.57 14.54 -9.02
N THR A 151 9.86 13.90 -8.11
CA THR A 151 8.38 13.94 -8.07
C THR A 151 7.88 14.39 -6.71
N PHE A 152 6.65 14.85 -6.66
CA PHE A 152 5.95 15.20 -5.43
C PHE A 152 4.78 14.26 -5.26
N ASP A 153 4.85 13.39 -4.25
CA ASP A 153 3.91 12.30 -4.06
C ASP A 153 3.44 12.19 -2.60
N LYS A 154 2.21 11.73 -2.41
CA LYS A 154 1.67 11.36 -1.10
C LYS A 154 1.94 9.89 -0.77
N ILE A 155 1.91 9.03 -1.80
CA ILE A 155 2.15 7.59 -1.70
C ILE A 155 3.17 7.21 -2.75
N PHE A 156 4.22 6.51 -2.34
CA PHE A 156 5.33 6.11 -3.21
C PHE A 156 5.93 4.77 -2.77
N LEU A 157 6.84 4.24 -3.55
CA LEU A 157 7.59 3.03 -3.23
C LEU A 157 8.97 3.42 -2.72
N LEU A 158 9.54 2.58 -1.86
CA LEU A 158 10.95 2.69 -1.52
C LEU A 158 11.81 2.49 -2.76
N SER A 159 12.86 3.28 -2.88
CA SER A 159 13.89 3.11 -3.91
C SER A 159 14.79 1.90 -3.58
N LEU A 160 15.53 1.44 -4.59
CA LEU A 160 16.48 0.33 -4.40
C LEU A 160 17.58 0.69 -3.39
N SER A 161 18.04 1.94 -3.37
CA SER A 161 19.03 2.42 -2.40
C SER A 161 18.48 2.42 -0.98
N GLU A 162 17.25 2.88 -0.74
CA GLU A 162 16.62 2.85 0.58
C GLU A 162 16.43 1.44 1.12
N VAL A 163 16.16 0.47 0.23
CA VAL A 163 16.04 -0.95 0.64
C VAL A 163 17.41 -1.58 0.91
N SER A 164 18.44 -1.23 0.15
CA SER A 164 19.79 -1.79 0.32
C SER A 164 20.53 -1.20 1.54
N GLU A 165 20.37 0.09 1.83
CA GLU A 165 20.96 0.72 3.01
C GLU A 165 20.45 0.14 4.34
N GLN A 166 19.23 -0.40 4.35
CA GLN A 166 18.70 -1.10 5.52
C GLN A 166 19.32 -2.49 5.76
N GLN A 167 20.01 -3.07 4.78
CA GLN A 167 20.75 -4.34 4.96
C GLN A 167 22.14 -4.14 5.59
N ASP A 168 22.72 -2.97 5.45
CA ASP A 168 24.06 -2.63 5.93
C ASP A 168 24.07 -1.88 7.28
N GLY A 169 22.90 -1.66 7.88
CA GLY A 169 22.76 -1.03 9.19
C GLY A 169 23.32 -1.91 10.30
N GLU A 170 24.57 -1.64 10.70
CA GLU A 170 25.20 -2.11 11.94
C GLU A 170 24.46 -1.59 13.20
#